data_aef480e0cccae3845ae5364a2c4d649a
#
_entry.id   aef480e0cccae3845ae5364a2c4d649a
#
_cell.length_a   1.000
_cell.length_b   1.000
_cell.length_c   1.000
_cell.angle_alpha   90.00
_cell.angle_beta   90.00
_cell.angle_gamma   90.00
#
_symmetry.space_group_name_H-M   'P 1'
#
loop_
_entity.id
_entity.type
_entity.pdbx_description
1 polymer ?
#
loop_
_entity_poly.entity_id
_entity_poly.type
_entity_poly.pdbx_seq_one_letter_code
_entity_poly.pdbx_strand_id
1 'polypeptide(L)'
;MARLVSQKFVTIDGHKIWCKQWSNHGEPVVLLHGGLSHTEKWEKEILPAVEKTHQPFAYDRTAHGKTKIREGFMHFDFQVDEFIAYVEKVVKQPVHVIGWSDGGNIGLIAALKRPDLIKSLVGIGMNYTYKSGISFDL
;
A
#
# COMPACT_ATOMS: atom_id res chain seq x y z
N MET A 1 -11.22 -15.88 -10.24
CA MET A 1 -9.98 -15.92 -9.45
C MET A 1 -8.98 -14.91 -9.99
N ALA A 2 -8.40 -14.12 -9.12
CA ALA A 2 -7.42 -13.09 -9.53
C ALA A 2 -6.17 -13.74 -10.12
N ARG A 3 -5.74 -13.26 -11.28
CA ARG A 3 -4.55 -13.77 -11.96
C ARG A 3 -3.32 -13.00 -11.48
N LEU A 4 -2.43 -13.70 -10.79
CA LEU A 4 -1.11 -13.15 -10.43
C LEU A 4 -0.28 -12.94 -11.70
N VAL A 5 0.13 -11.70 -11.93
CA VAL A 5 0.94 -11.31 -13.10
C VAL A 5 2.42 -11.23 -12.74
N SER A 6 2.72 -10.72 -11.57
CA SER A 6 4.10 -10.54 -11.10
C SER A 6 4.17 -10.64 -9.59
N GLN A 7 5.20 -11.31 -9.10
CA GLN A 7 5.62 -11.23 -7.70
C GLN A 7 7.14 -11.30 -7.65
N LYS A 8 7.73 -10.24 -7.12
CA LYS A 8 9.19 -10.11 -7.09
C LYS A 8 9.64 -9.02 -6.13
N PHE A 9 10.90 -9.05 -5.74
CA PHE A 9 11.53 -7.91 -5.08
C PHE A 9 11.83 -6.83 -6.12
N VAL A 10 11.51 -5.59 -5.76
CA VAL A 10 11.90 -4.40 -6.52
C VAL A 10 12.73 -3.52 -5.60
N THR A 11 13.88 -3.08 -6.07
CA THR A 11 14.72 -2.16 -5.29
C THR A 11 14.17 -0.74 -5.42
N ILE A 12 13.77 -0.19 -4.28
CA ILE A 12 13.23 1.17 -4.18
C ILE A 12 14.09 1.92 -3.15
N ASP A 13 14.76 2.99 -3.59
CA ASP A 13 15.66 3.78 -2.74
C ASP A 13 16.67 2.91 -1.97
N GLY A 14 17.26 1.93 -2.68
CA GLY A 14 18.29 1.04 -2.14
C GLY A 14 17.79 -0.12 -1.28
N HIS A 15 16.47 -0.28 -1.12
CA HIS A 15 15.88 -1.35 -0.31
C HIS A 15 15.02 -2.28 -1.16
N LYS A 16 15.11 -3.59 -0.92
CA LYS A 16 14.33 -4.60 -1.66
C LYS A 16 12.94 -4.74 -1.05
N ILE A 17 11.94 -4.35 -1.82
CA ILE A 17 10.52 -4.38 -1.43
C ILE A 17 9.83 -5.53 -2.18
N TRP A 18 9.11 -6.38 -1.45
CA TRP A 18 8.32 -7.44 -2.06
C TRP A 18 7.05 -6.87 -2.65
N CYS A 19 6.89 -7.02 -3.97
CA CYS A 19 5.80 -6.44 -4.75
C CYS A 19 5.01 -7.52 -5.47
N LYS A 20 3.69 -7.35 -5.48
CA LYS A 20 2.76 -8.21 -6.21
C LYS A 20 1.86 -7.38 -7.12
N GLN A 21 1.50 -7.96 -8.26
CA GLN A 21 0.60 -7.37 -9.23
C GLN A 21 -0.29 -8.46 -9.81
N TRP A 22 -1.59 -8.19 -9.86
CA TRP A 22 -2.58 -9.11 -10.43
C TRP A 22 -3.24 -8.44 -11.62
N SER A 23 -3.68 -9.26 -12.59
CA SER A 23 -4.41 -8.76 -13.75
C SER A 23 -3.64 -7.68 -14.54
N ASN A 24 -4.07 -7.38 -15.75
CA ASN A 24 -3.43 -6.38 -16.62
C ASN A 24 -4.41 -5.36 -17.18
N HIS A 25 -5.59 -5.24 -16.60
CA HIS A 25 -6.64 -4.37 -17.11
C HIS A 25 -7.22 -3.48 -16.03
N GLY A 26 -7.77 -2.38 -16.46
CA GLY A 26 -8.41 -1.41 -15.57
C GLY A 26 -7.43 -0.43 -14.95
N GLU A 27 -7.97 0.53 -14.22
CA GLU A 27 -7.15 1.49 -13.49
C GLU A 27 -6.45 0.83 -12.31
N PRO A 28 -5.22 1.26 -11.99
CA PRO A 28 -4.49 0.66 -10.87
C PRO A 28 -5.10 1.00 -9.52
N VAL A 29 -5.18 0.00 -8.67
CA VAL A 29 -5.53 0.15 -7.26
C VAL A 29 -4.45 -0.49 -6.42
N VAL A 30 -3.92 0.25 -5.44
CA VAL A 30 -2.96 -0.28 -4.48
C VAL A 30 -3.66 -0.71 -3.21
N LEU A 31 -3.42 -1.93 -2.80
CA LEU A 31 -3.93 -2.51 -1.57
C LEU A 31 -2.85 -2.35 -0.48
N LEU A 32 -3.08 -1.44 0.47
CA LEU A 32 -2.16 -1.14 1.57
C LEU A 32 -2.54 -1.89 2.83
N HIS A 33 -1.72 -2.86 3.21
CA HIS A 33 -1.98 -3.68 4.40
C HIS A 33 -1.81 -2.92 5.72
N GLY A 34 -2.44 -3.43 6.78
CA GLY A 34 -2.34 -2.90 8.13
C GLY A 34 -1.04 -3.26 8.84
N GLY A 35 -0.87 -2.76 10.06
CA GLY A 35 0.25 -3.13 10.92
C GLY A 35 0.25 -4.63 11.21
N LEU A 36 1.43 -5.23 11.28
CA LEU A 36 1.62 -6.66 11.51
C LEU A 36 0.91 -7.55 10.48
N SER A 37 0.71 -7.05 9.26
CA SER A 37 0.06 -7.76 8.18
C SER A 37 0.99 -7.88 6.96
N HIS A 38 0.47 -8.28 5.83
CA HIS A 38 1.22 -8.44 4.58
C HIS A 38 0.26 -8.60 3.40
N THR A 39 0.79 -8.64 2.18
CA THR A 39 -0.01 -8.67 0.94
C THR A 39 -0.94 -9.88 0.80
N GLU A 40 -0.58 -11.03 1.36
CA GLU A 40 -1.38 -12.25 1.22
C GLU A 40 -2.77 -12.17 1.87
N LYS A 41 -2.95 -11.25 2.82
CA LYS A 41 -4.26 -11.02 3.45
C LYS A 41 -5.32 -10.57 2.47
N TRP A 42 -4.93 -9.88 1.41
CA TRP A 42 -5.85 -9.37 0.40
C TRP A 42 -6.41 -10.43 -0.54
N GLU A 43 -5.69 -11.53 -0.72
CA GLU A 43 -5.97 -12.52 -1.78
C GLU A 43 -7.33 -13.20 -1.62
N LYS A 44 -7.78 -13.40 -0.38
CA LYS A 44 -9.05 -14.10 -0.11
C LYS A 44 -10.24 -13.16 -0.01
N GLU A 45 -10.05 -11.97 0.52
CA GLU A 45 -11.16 -11.11 0.94
C GLU A 45 -11.52 -10.03 -0.08
N ILE A 46 -10.56 -9.22 -0.46
CA ILE A 46 -10.78 -8.01 -1.26
C ILE A 46 -10.43 -8.21 -2.73
N LEU A 47 -9.33 -8.91 -3.00
CA LEU A 47 -8.78 -9.06 -4.33
C LEU A 47 -9.79 -9.58 -5.36
N PRO A 48 -10.62 -10.60 -5.08
CA PRO A 48 -11.56 -11.10 -6.07
C PRO A 48 -12.58 -10.05 -6.54
N ALA A 49 -12.95 -9.12 -5.70
CA ALA A 49 -13.88 -8.06 -6.06
C ALA A 49 -13.19 -6.96 -6.87
N VAL A 50 -12.00 -6.55 -6.45
CA VAL A 50 -11.26 -5.45 -7.06
C VAL A 50 -10.78 -5.82 -8.48
N GLU A 51 -10.31 -7.01 -8.67
CA GLU A 51 -9.72 -7.46 -9.94
C GLU A 51 -10.71 -7.53 -11.10
N LYS A 52 -12.01 -7.50 -10.82
CA LYS A 52 -13.05 -7.49 -11.86
C LYS A 52 -13.03 -6.23 -12.70
N THR A 53 -12.68 -5.10 -12.11
CA THR A 53 -12.76 -3.78 -12.74
C THR A 53 -11.46 -2.99 -12.70
N HIS A 54 -10.54 -3.36 -11.85
CA HIS A 54 -9.28 -2.64 -11.62
C HIS A 54 -8.09 -3.56 -11.68
N GLN A 55 -6.91 -2.97 -11.85
CA GLN A 55 -5.64 -3.70 -11.79
C GLN A 55 -5.07 -3.60 -10.38
N PRO A 56 -5.10 -4.70 -9.58
CA PRO A 56 -4.60 -4.67 -8.22
C PRO A 56 -3.07 -4.73 -8.15
N PHE A 57 -2.52 -3.93 -7.24
CA PHE A 57 -1.13 -3.92 -6.84
C PHE A 57 -1.04 -4.00 -5.32
N ALA A 58 -0.02 -4.63 -4.81
CA ALA A 58 0.28 -4.63 -3.38
C ALA A 58 1.78 -4.80 -3.15
N TYR A 59 2.26 -4.34 -2.00
CA TYR A 59 3.63 -4.58 -1.57
C TYR A 59 3.66 -4.81 -0.07
N ASP A 60 4.63 -5.59 0.37
CA ASP A 60 4.91 -5.73 1.79
C ASP A 60 5.72 -4.50 2.23
N ARG A 61 5.16 -3.71 3.15
CA ARG A 61 5.85 -2.53 3.69
C ARG A 61 7.12 -2.97 4.43
N THR A 62 8.11 -2.08 4.54
CA THR A 62 9.32 -2.35 5.32
C THR A 62 8.98 -2.95 6.68
N ALA A 63 9.69 -3.99 7.08
CA ALA A 63 9.52 -4.78 8.31
C ALA A 63 8.23 -5.62 8.36
N HIS A 64 7.55 -5.80 7.22
CA HIS A 64 6.35 -6.63 7.11
C HIS A 64 6.53 -7.69 6.03
N GLY A 65 5.92 -8.85 6.23
CA GLY A 65 5.97 -9.94 5.26
C GLY A 65 7.39 -10.30 4.85
N LYS A 66 7.67 -10.23 3.55
CA LYS A 66 8.99 -10.56 2.99
C LYS A 66 9.96 -9.38 2.88
N THR A 67 9.51 -8.17 3.17
CA THR A 67 10.36 -6.98 3.13
C THR A 67 11.06 -6.79 4.48
N LYS A 68 12.39 -6.78 4.44
CA LYS A 68 13.20 -6.69 5.64
C LYS A 68 13.08 -5.34 6.34
N ILE A 69 13.46 -5.33 7.61
CA ILE A 69 13.56 -4.12 8.43
C ILE A 69 14.66 -3.21 7.90
N ARG A 70 14.49 -1.90 8.09
CA ARG A 70 15.55 -0.90 7.91
C ARG A 70 15.33 0.27 8.86
N GLU A 71 16.37 1.07 9.05
CA GLU A 71 16.36 2.20 9.98
C GLU A 71 15.23 3.20 9.65
N GLY A 72 14.56 3.71 10.67
CA GLY A 72 13.50 4.70 10.52
C GLY A 72 12.12 4.16 10.17
N PHE A 73 11.97 2.86 9.97
CA PHE A 73 10.73 2.24 9.48
C PHE A 73 9.50 2.47 10.36
N MET A 74 9.69 2.75 11.65
CA MET A 74 8.59 2.96 12.60
C MET A 74 7.84 4.28 12.40
N HIS A 75 8.45 5.25 11.74
CA HIS A 75 7.83 6.56 11.54
C HIS A 75 6.85 6.53 10.36
N PHE A 76 5.67 7.11 10.53
CA PHE A 76 4.69 7.22 9.45
C PHE A 76 5.24 7.98 8.24
N ASP A 77 6.01 9.04 8.47
CA ASP A 77 6.64 9.79 7.38
C ASP A 77 7.50 8.89 6.50
N PHE A 78 8.29 8.00 7.10
CA PHE A 78 9.06 7.01 6.36
C PHE A 78 8.16 6.10 5.53
N GLN A 79 7.10 5.58 6.11
CA GLN A 79 6.19 4.66 5.44
C GLN A 79 5.39 5.34 4.32
N VAL A 80 5.04 6.60 4.50
CA VAL A 80 4.40 7.42 3.46
C VAL A 80 5.36 7.67 2.30
N ASP A 81 6.61 8.03 2.58
CA ASP A 81 7.61 8.24 1.53
C ASP A 81 7.91 6.94 0.76
N GLU A 82 7.96 5.81 1.45
CA GLU A 82 8.09 4.49 0.83
C GLU A 82 6.91 4.20 -0.11
N PHE A 83 5.68 4.50 0.30
CA PHE A 83 4.49 4.31 -0.53
C PHE A 83 4.53 5.21 -1.76
N ILE A 84 4.85 6.49 -1.59
CA ILE A 84 4.96 7.44 -2.71
C ILE A 84 6.02 6.94 -3.72
N ALA A 85 7.18 6.53 -3.24
CA ALA A 85 8.23 5.98 -4.08
C ALA A 85 7.79 4.70 -4.80
N TYR A 86 7.04 3.84 -4.12
CA TYR A 86 6.45 2.65 -4.72
C TYR A 86 5.50 3.00 -5.87
N VAL A 87 4.60 3.95 -5.68
CA VAL A 87 3.68 4.39 -6.74
C VAL A 87 4.46 4.94 -7.94
N GLU A 88 5.44 5.79 -7.69
CA GLU A 88 6.24 6.40 -8.76
C GLU A 88 7.09 5.39 -9.54
N LYS A 89 7.71 4.43 -8.86
CA LYS A 89 8.70 3.53 -9.44
C LYS A 89 8.16 2.19 -9.91
N VAL A 90 7.08 1.71 -9.30
CA VAL A 90 6.49 0.40 -9.63
C VAL A 90 5.22 0.56 -10.45
N VAL A 91 4.25 1.31 -9.96
CA VAL A 91 2.96 1.50 -10.66
C VAL A 91 3.09 2.50 -11.79
N LYS A 92 3.83 3.58 -11.60
CA LYS A 92 4.17 4.61 -12.61
C LYS A 92 2.98 5.41 -13.15
N GLN A 93 1.89 5.48 -12.39
CA GLN A 93 0.71 6.28 -12.73
C GLN A 93 -0.10 6.55 -11.46
N PRO A 94 -0.99 7.54 -11.47
CA PRO A 94 -1.88 7.78 -10.32
C PRO A 94 -2.73 6.56 -10.01
N VAL A 95 -3.01 6.36 -8.71
CA VAL A 95 -3.66 5.14 -8.21
C VAL A 95 -4.90 5.45 -7.37
N HIS A 96 -5.82 4.50 -7.35
CA HIS A 96 -6.79 4.35 -6.26
C HIS A 96 -6.13 3.56 -5.13
N VAL A 97 -6.55 3.79 -3.89
CA VAL A 97 -6.00 3.11 -2.72
C VAL A 97 -7.11 2.48 -1.90
N ILE A 98 -6.93 1.23 -1.51
CA ILE A 98 -7.70 0.59 -0.45
C ILE A 98 -6.72 0.28 0.67
N GLY A 99 -6.88 0.97 1.80
CA GLY A 99 -5.97 0.85 2.93
C GLY A 99 -6.68 0.32 4.17
N TRP A 100 -6.07 -0.63 4.85
CA TRP A 100 -6.57 -1.17 6.09
C TRP A 100 -5.72 -0.71 7.27
N SER A 101 -6.36 -0.12 8.29
CA SER A 101 -5.72 0.37 9.51
C SER A 101 -4.54 1.30 9.19
N ASP A 102 -3.31 0.95 9.53
CA ASP A 102 -2.11 1.74 9.20
C ASP A 102 -1.98 2.03 7.70
N GLY A 103 -2.36 1.08 6.85
CA GLY A 103 -2.38 1.28 5.40
C GLY A 103 -3.32 2.40 4.97
N GLY A 104 -4.47 2.51 5.62
CA GLY A 104 -5.40 3.62 5.41
C GLY A 104 -4.80 4.96 5.82
N ASN A 105 -4.12 5.00 6.96
CA ASN A 105 -3.45 6.21 7.45
C ASN A 105 -2.33 6.66 6.50
N ILE A 106 -1.52 5.72 6.03
CA ILE A 106 -0.46 5.98 5.04
C ILE A 106 -1.07 6.54 3.75
N GLY A 107 -2.13 5.92 3.25
CA GLY A 107 -2.84 6.37 2.05
C GLY A 107 -3.40 7.78 2.19
N LEU A 108 -3.98 8.10 3.34
CA LEU A 108 -4.52 9.44 3.61
C LEU A 108 -3.42 10.51 3.63
N ILE A 109 -2.33 10.25 4.34
CA ILE A 109 -1.21 11.21 4.40
C ILE A 109 -0.58 11.38 3.01
N ALA A 110 -0.41 10.29 2.26
CA ALA A 110 0.08 10.35 0.89
C ALA A 110 -0.83 11.19 -0.02
N ALA A 111 -2.15 11.05 0.12
CA ALA A 111 -3.12 11.84 -0.64
C ALA A 111 -3.02 13.33 -0.33
N LEU A 112 -2.73 13.70 0.91
CA LEU A 112 -2.51 15.08 1.31
C LEU A 112 -1.18 15.65 0.78
N LYS A 113 -0.11 14.83 0.77
CA LYS A 113 1.21 15.23 0.27
C LYS A 113 1.28 15.24 -1.27
N ARG A 114 0.66 14.28 -1.90
CA ARG A 114 0.75 14.06 -3.35
C ARG A 114 -0.64 13.77 -3.95
N PRO A 115 -1.50 14.80 -3.98
CA PRO A 115 -2.84 14.63 -4.54
C PRO A 115 -2.83 14.29 -6.03
N ASP A 116 -1.73 14.54 -6.72
CA ASP A 116 -1.51 14.16 -8.12
C ASP A 116 -1.37 12.65 -8.32
N LEU A 117 -0.93 11.91 -7.28
CA LEU A 117 -0.72 10.47 -7.35
C LEU A 117 -1.88 9.63 -6.83
N ILE A 118 -2.73 10.18 -5.97
CA ILE A 118 -3.80 9.44 -5.30
C ILE A 118 -5.15 9.92 -5.82
N LYS A 119 -5.80 9.11 -6.64
CA LYS A 119 -7.10 9.42 -7.24
C LYS A 119 -8.25 9.32 -6.24
N SER A 120 -8.22 8.31 -5.40
CA SER A 120 -9.24 8.06 -4.38
C SER A 120 -8.70 7.16 -3.29
N LEU A 121 -9.33 7.17 -2.13
CA LEU A 121 -8.94 6.36 -0.99
C LEU A 121 -10.18 5.75 -0.33
N VAL A 122 -10.14 4.44 -0.13
CA VAL A 122 -11.05 3.73 0.78
C VAL A 122 -10.24 3.31 1.99
N GLY A 123 -10.58 3.85 3.15
CA GLY A 123 -9.93 3.51 4.42
C GLY A 123 -10.82 2.57 5.23
N ILE A 124 -10.28 1.43 5.63
CA ILE A 124 -10.98 0.44 6.42
C ILE A 124 -10.34 0.39 7.81
N GLY A 125 -11.11 0.70 8.86
CA GLY A 125 -10.62 0.67 10.23
C GLY A 125 -9.46 1.63 10.51
N MET A 126 -9.39 2.73 9.78
CA MET A 126 -8.32 3.73 9.94
C MET A 126 -8.69 4.77 11.00
N ASN A 127 -7.67 5.41 11.57
CA ASN A 127 -7.83 6.53 12.48
C ASN A 127 -7.71 7.85 11.69
N TYR A 128 -8.65 8.76 11.87
CA TYR A 128 -8.61 10.07 11.23
C TYR A 128 -8.14 11.19 12.18
N THR A 129 -8.04 10.89 13.48
CA THR A 129 -7.46 11.78 14.48
C THR A 129 -6.65 10.99 15.49
N TYR A 130 -5.69 11.64 16.16
CA TYR A 130 -4.92 10.99 17.22
C TYR A 130 -5.76 10.61 18.46
N LYS A 131 -6.97 11.20 18.58
CA LYS A 131 -7.90 10.91 19.68
C LYS A 131 -8.75 9.67 19.44
N SER A 132 -8.77 9.14 18.24
CA SER A 132 -9.64 8.05 17.85
C SER A 132 -9.04 6.66 18.05
N GLY A 133 -8.08 6.50 18.92
CA GLY A 133 -7.50 5.17 19.21
C GLY A 133 -6.04 5.24 19.61
N ILE A 134 -5.23 4.38 19.02
CA ILE A 134 -3.81 4.25 19.35
C ILE A 134 -3.10 5.58 19.11
N SER A 135 -2.37 6.03 20.12
CA SER A 135 -1.49 7.18 20.01
C SER A 135 -0.35 6.85 19.04
N PHE A 136 -0.26 7.63 17.96
CA PHE A 136 0.90 7.58 17.07
C PHE A 136 1.77 8.76 17.37
N ASP A 137 3.03 8.53 17.66
CA ASP A 137 4.05 9.57 17.65
C ASP A 137 4.36 9.86 16.17
N LEU A 138 3.69 10.87 15.66
CA LEU A 138 3.89 11.31 14.27
C LEU A 138 5.11 12.23 14.18
#